data_db783aeef0719d186d016884dba210d9
#
_entry.id   db783aeef0719d186d016884dba210d9
#
_cell.length_a   1.000
_cell.length_b   1.000
_cell.length_c   1.000
_cell.angle_alpha   90.00
_cell.angle_beta   90.00
_cell.angle_gamma   90.00
#
_symmetry.space_group_name_H-M   'P 1'
#
loop_
_entity.id
_entity.type
_entity.pdbx_description
1 polymer ?
#
loop_
_entity_poly.entity_id
_entity_poly.type
_entity_poly.pdbx_seq_one_letter_code
_entity_poly.pdbx_strand_id
1 'polypeptide(L)'
;SASYYFQNVEGFRKDITIVDKELLRRSWYFNQIETNHPFLLKGVASEVQLFKEALIPFESDEPFNSNLLESLYQRIIIGILTTNIDSHDVFIAPELVDNEMQQGQLKLPQGYFLVPDLFLYRVVKESKYIPAPEPNFKIRMPEEKDKYVLNIQSFVASMLSRRALYELQNGYPDRAKVYAEKIVSDFPDYGLPPGLADILK
;
A
#
# COMPACT_ATOMS: atom_id res chain seq x y z
N SER A 1 -13.15 6.46 -3.07
CA SER A 1 -12.09 6.01 -3.98
C SER A 1 -12.65 5.12 -5.09
N ALA A 2 -11.92 4.97 -6.21
CA ALA A 2 -12.30 4.10 -7.32
C ALA A 2 -12.53 2.65 -6.85
N SER A 3 -11.75 2.19 -5.89
CA SER A 3 -11.86 0.84 -5.33
C SER A 3 -13.23 0.56 -4.72
N TYR A 4 -13.79 1.51 -3.98
CA TYR A 4 -15.13 1.38 -3.41
C TYR A 4 -16.22 1.36 -4.49
N TYR A 5 -16.05 2.12 -5.56
CA TYR A 5 -16.96 2.05 -6.70
C TYR A 5 -16.97 0.65 -7.31
N PHE A 6 -15.81 0.11 -7.65
CA PHE A 6 -15.70 -1.23 -8.24
C PHE A 6 -16.27 -2.32 -7.33
N GLN A 7 -16.06 -2.23 -6.02
CA GLN A 7 -16.59 -3.23 -5.08
C GLN A 7 -18.09 -3.10 -4.87
N ASN A 8 -18.59 -1.89 -4.64
CA ASN A 8 -19.97 -1.69 -4.21
C ASN A 8 -20.96 -1.52 -5.37
N VAL A 9 -20.51 -0.99 -6.50
CA VAL A 9 -21.36 -0.77 -7.68
C VAL A 9 -21.18 -1.89 -8.71
N GLU A 10 -19.93 -2.18 -9.07
CA GLU A 10 -19.62 -3.20 -10.08
C GLU A 10 -19.55 -4.63 -9.51
N GLY A 11 -19.55 -4.78 -8.19
CA GLY A 11 -19.45 -6.09 -7.53
C GLY A 11 -18.12 -6.81 -7.71
N PHE A 12 -17.06 -6.07 -8.10
CA PHE A 12 -15.76 -6.61 -8.43
C PHE A 12 -14.89 -6.80 -7.18
N ARG A 13 -14.23 -7.96 -7.06
CA ARG A 13 -13.27 -8.28 -5.99
C ARG A 13 -13.80 -8.01 -4.57
N LYS A 14 -15.00 -8.50 -4.28
CA LYS A 14 -15.59 -8.46 -2.92
C LYS A 14 -14.85 -9.34 -1.89
N ASP A 15 -13.94 -10.18 -2.36
CA ASP A 15 -13.03 -11.00 -1.57
C ASP A 15 -11.91 -10.17 -0.90
N ILE A 16 -11.68 -8.94 -1.35
CA ILE A 16 -10.65 -8.04 -0.81
C ILE A 16 -11.30 -7.04 0.16
N THR A 17 -10.72 -6.89 1.34
CA THR A 17 -11.09 -5.81 2.27
C THR A 17 -10.18 -4.61 2.07
N ILE A 18 -10.77 -3.46 1.74
CA ILE A 18 -10.06 -2.20 1.54
C ILE A 18 -10.23 -1.33 2.78
N VAL A 19 -9.12 -0.89 3.35
CA VAL A 19 -9.08 0.07 4.45
C VAL A 19 -8.53 1.38 3.94
N ASP A 20 -9.32 2.45 4.05
CA ASP A 20 -8.89 3.79 3.68
C ASP A 20 -8.23 4.46 4.90
N LYS A 21 -6.92 4.73 4.77
CA LYS A 21 -6.14 5.28 5.89
C LYS A 21 -6.60 6.66 6.34
N GLU A 22 -7.10 7.50 5.42
CA GLU A 22 -7.59 8.83 5.77
C GLU A 22 -8.92 8.76 6.52
N LEU A 23 -9.77 7.77 6.20
CA LEU A 23 -11.01 7.54 6.90
C LEU A 23 -10.79 6.96 8.31
N LEU A 24 -9.67 6.29 8.57
CA LEU A 24 -9.28 5.87 9.92
C LEU A 24 -9.06 7.06 10.89
N ARG A 25 -9.04 8.28 10.40
CA ARG A 25 -9.02 9.52 11.19
C ARG A 25 -10.42 10.01 11.57
N ARG A 26 -11.48 9.21 11.36
CA ARG A 26 -12.88 9.56 11.60
C ARG A 26 -13.56 8.50 12.48
N SER A 27 -14.25 8.95 13.52
CA SER A 27 -14.90 8.08 14.48
C SER A 27 -15.94 7.15 13.84
N TRP A 28 -16.74 7.67 12.90
CA TRP A 28 -17.78 6.91 12.20
C TRP A 28 -17.25 5.75 11.34
N TYR A 29 -16.03 5.86 10.83
CA TYR A 29 -15.45 4.83 9.98
C TYR A 29 -15.13 3.55 10.76
N PHE A 30 -14.72 3.66 12.01
CA PHE A 30 -14.54 2.49 12.88
C PHE A 30 -15.84 1.74 13.11
N ASN A 31 -16.97 2.44 13.27
CA ASN A 31 -18.28 1.79 13.39
C ASN A 31 -18.64 1.02 12.10
N GLN A 32 -18.31 1.57 10.95
CA GLN A 32 -18.49 0.88 9.67
C GLN A 32 -17.60 -0.37 9.56
N ILE A 33 -16.34 -0.29 9.99
CA ILE A 33 -15.42 -1.45 9.99
C ILE A 33 -15.92 -2.50 11.00
N GLU A 34 -16.33 -2.12 12.18
CA GLU A 34 -16.89 -3.04 13.19
C GLU A 34 -18.11 -3.80 12.66
N THR A 35 -18.94 -3.14 11.87
CA THR A 35 -20.15 -3.76 11.28
C THR A 35 -19.81 -4.71 10.14
N ASN A 36 -18.93 -4.31 9.23
CA ASN A 36 -18.69 -5.01 7.97
C ASN A 36 -17.49 -5.97 8.02
N HIS A 37 -16.46 -5.62 8.82
CA HIS A 37 -15.18 -6.33 8.89
C HIS A 37 -14.62 -6.36 10.31
N PRO A 38 -15.36 -6.91 11.31
CA PRO A 38 -15.00 -6.84 12.74
C PRO A 38 -13.63 -7.48 13.04
N PHE A 39 -13.19 -8.42 12.21
CA PHE A 39 -11.89 -9.08 12.37
C PHE A 39 -10.71 -8.12 12.29
N LEU A 40 -10.83 -7.04 11.50
CA LEU A 40 -9.76 -6.04 11.33
C LEU A 40 -9.38 -5.35 12.63
N LEU A 41 -10.36 -5.08 13.51
CA LEU A 41 -10.18 -4.31 14.73
C LEU A 41 -9.96 -5.19 15.97
N LYS A 42 -10.05 -6.51 15.84
CA LYS A 42 -9.98 -7.43 16.98
C LYS A 42 -8.70 -7.28 17.81
N GLY A 43 -7.56 -7.01 17.16
CA GLY A 43 -6.28 -6.85 17.83
C GLY A 43 -5.95 -5.42 18.28
N VAL A 44 -6.82 -4.43 17.99
CA VAL A 44 -6.61 -3.00 18.27
C VAL A 44 -7.82 -2.33 18.91
N ALA A 45 -8.74 -3.11 19.48
CA ALA A 45 -10.01 -2.59 20.01
C ALA A 45 -9.81 -1.54 21.11
N SER A 46 -8.81 -1.71 21.98
CA SER A 46 -8.46 -0.74 23.04
C SER A 46 -7.93 0.56 22.46
N GLU A 47 -7.05 0.50 21.47
CA GLU A 47 -6.50 1.67 20.77
C GLU A 47 -7.59 2.43 20.02
N VAL A 48 -8.50 1.71 19.37
CA VAL A 48 -9.65 2.31 18.68
C VAL A 48 -10.56 3.04 19.67
N GLN A 49 -10.85 2.46 20.83
CA GLN A 49 -11.66 3.11 21.85
C GLN A 49 -10.99 4.39 22.37
N LEU A 50 -9.71 4.33 22.71
CA LEU A 50 -8.94 5.50 23.16
C LEU A 50 -8.86 6.58 22.06
N PHE A 51 -8.72 6.17 20.81
CA PHE A 51 -8.69 7.11 19.69
C PHE A 51 -10.04 7.82 19.51
N LYS A 52 -11.15 7.07 19.55
CA LYS A 52 -12.49 7.66 19.48
C LYS A 52 -12.72 8.69 20.59
N GLU A 53 -12.31 8.37 21.83
CA GLU A 53 -12.43 9.29 22.97
C GLU A 53 -11.54 10.55 22.78
N ALA A 54 -10.30 10.37 22.36
CA ALA A 54 -9.37 11.47 22.09
C ALA A 54 -9.79 12.35 20.91
N LEU A 55 -10.62 11.82 20.00
CA LEU A 55 -11.11 12.52 18.81
C LEU A 55 -12.29 13.45 19.11
N ILE A 56 -13.04 13.23 20.22
CA ILE A 56 -14.24 14.02 20.56
C ILE A 56 -13.95 15.53 20.56
N PRO A 57 -12.91 16.05 21.24
CA PRO A 57 -12.63 17.48 21.22
C PRO A 57 -12.37 18.03 19.81
N PHE A 58 -11.62 17.28 18.97
CA PHE A 58 -11.37 17.65 17.59
C PHE A 58 -12.68 17.71 16.76
N GLU A 59 -13.56 16.73 16.92
CA GLU A 59 -14.86 16.70 16.22
C GLU A 59 -15.86 17.75 16.73
N SER A 60 -15.58 18.35 17.91
CA SER A 60 -16.39 19.41 18.55
C SER A 60 -15.78 20.82 18.43
N ASP A 61 -14.74 20.98 17.60
CA ASP A 61 -13.97 22.23 17.45
C ASP A 61 -13.37 22.77 18.76
N GLU A 62 -13.01 21.85 19.68
CA GLU A 62 -12.36 22.15 20.95
C GLU A 62 -10.84 21.89 20.89
N PRO A 63 -10.06 22.46 21.83
CA PRO A 63 -8.64 22.16 21.93
C PRO A 63 -8.39 20.66 22.15
N PHE A 64 -7.52 20.06 21.34
CA PHE A 64 -7.22 18.64 21.40
C PHE A 64 -5.72 18.34 21.40
N ASN A 65 -5.33 17.13 21.81
CA ASN A 65 -3.96 16.66 21.80
C ASN A 65 -3.64 15.94 20.48
N SER A 66 -3.06 16.68 19.52
CA SER A 66 -2.69 16.15 18.20
C SER A 66 -1.63 15.04 18.28
N ASN A 67 -0.68 15.12 19.22
CA ASN A 67 0.35 14.08 19.37
C ASN A 67 -0.23 12.76 19.88
N LEU A 68 -1.21 12.83 20.78
CA LEU A 68 -1.91 11.64 21.27
C LEU A 68 -2.70 10.99 20.12
N LEU A 69 -3.47 11.80 19.36
CA LEU A 69 -4.22 11.30 18.20
C LEU A 69 -3.30 10.63 17.18
N GLU A 70 -2.18 11.25 16.83
CA GLU A 70 -1.24 10.68 15.87
C GLU A 70 -0.62 9.38 16.39
N SER A 71 -0.23 9.33 17.66
CA SER A 71 0.33 8.12 18.28
C SER A 71 -0.69 6.95 18.29
N LEU A 72 -1.96 7.23 18.60
CA LEU A 72 -3.02 6.23 18.59
C LEU A 72 -3.32 5.76 17.16
N TYR A 73 -3.41 6.68 16.22
CA TYR A 73 -3.59 6.39 14.80
C TYR A 73 -2.50 5.45 14.24
N GLN A 74 -1.23 5.75 14.53
CA GLN A 74 -0.11 4.90 14.11
C GLN A 74 -0.19 3.50 14.73
N ARG A 75 -0.53 3.40 16.01
CA ARG A 75 -0.72 2.10 16.69
C ARG A 75 -1.87 1.30 16.08
N ILE A 76 -2.96 1.95 15.72
CA ILE A 76 -4.10 1.31 15.07
C ILE A 76 -3.70 0.77 13.69
N ILE A 77 -3.05 1.57 12.84
CA ILE A 77 -2.60 1.11 11.52
C ILE A 77 -1.66 -0.09 11.66
N ILE A 78 -0.62 0.03 12.49
CA ILE A 78 0.34 -1.06 12.68
C ILE A 78 -0.34 -2.29 13.26
N GLY A 79 -1.24 -2.12 14.21
CA GLY A 79 -1.99 -3.23 14.79
C GLY A 79 -2.88 -3.93 13.77
N ILE A 80 -3.61 -3.20 12.92
CA ILE A 80 -4.40 -3.79 11.82
C ILE A 80 -3.50 -4.60 10.90
N LEU A 81 -2.34 -4.06 10.50
CA LEU A 81 -1.40 -4.75 9.61
C LEU A 81 -0.85 -6.03 10.24
N THR A 82 -0.42 -5.94 11.50
CA THR A 82 0.33 -7.03 12.14
C THR A 82 -0.53 -8.14 12.72
N THR A 83 -1.75 -7.84 13.17
CA THR A 83 -2.65 -8.84 13.75
C THR A 83 -3.38 -9.68 12.70
N ASN A 84 -3.48 -9.18 11.46
CA ASN A 84 -4.19 -9.87 10.39
C ASN A 84 -3.26 -10.70 9.47
N ILE A 85 -1.94 -10.53 9.54
CA ILE A 85 -0.99 -11.16 8.61
C ILE A 85 -0.94 -12.70 8.70
N ASP A 86 -1.30 -13.29 9.82
CA ASP A 86 -1.29 -14.75 9.99
C ASP A 86 -2.50 -15.44 9.33
N SER A 87 -3.55 -14.68 9.05
CA SER A 87 -4.82 -15.20 8.50
C SER A 87 -5.14 -14.63 7.11
N HIS A 88 -4.50 -13.54 6.72
CA HIS A 88 -4.77 -12.83 5.46
C HIS A 88 -3.48 -12.35 4.81
N ASP A 89 -3.49 -12.29 3.49
CA ASP A 89 -2.48 -11.53 2.76
C ASP A 89 -2.71 -10.04 2.98
N VAL A 90 -1.69 -9.35 3.48
CA VAL A 90 -1.76 -7.92 3.81
C VAL A 90 -0.94 -7.12 2.81
N PHE A 91 -1.58 -6.13 2.21
CA PHE A 91 -0.94 -5.23 1.25
C PHE A 91 -1.09 -3.78 1.67
N ILE A 92 -0.09 -2.97 1.36
CA ILE A 92 -0.11 -1.52 1.55
C ILE A 92 0.15 -0.80 0.23
N ALA A 93 -0.54 0.33 0.09
CA ALA A 93 -0.34 1.21 -1.06
C ALA A 93 1.02 1.92 -0.97
N PRO A 94 1.68 2.16 -2.12
CA PRO A 94 2.98 2.84 -2.14
C PRO A 94 2.98 4.23 -1.50
N GLU A 95 1.87 4.95 -1.56
CA GLU A 95 1.74 6.27 -0.93
C GLU A 95 1.97 6.21 0.59
N LEU A 96 1.52 5.15 1.26
CA LEU A 96 1.79 4.97 2.68
C LEU A 96 3.27 4.72 2.94
N VAL A 97 3.91 3.93 2.08
CA VAL A 97 5.34 3.63 2.17
C VAL A 97 6.17 4.89 1.91
N ASP A 98 5.91 5.59 0.81
CA ASP A 98 6.71 6.72 0.36
C ASP A 98 6.50 7.97 1.22
N ASN A 99 5.28 8.23 1.68
CA ASN A 99 4.96 9.45 2.42
C ASN A 99 5.11 9.31 3.94
N GLU A 100 4.84 8.14 4.52
CA GLU A 100 4.84 7.99 5.97
C GLU A 100 5.96 7.09 6.47
N MET A 101 6.21 5.96 5.80
CA MET A 101 7.23 5.02 6.29
C MET A 101 8.65 5.49 5.98
N GLN A 102 8.93 5.99 4.78
CA GLN A 102 10.26 6.52 4.43
C GLN A 102 10.60 7.79 5.21
N GLN A 103 9.59 8.59 5.59
CA GLN A 103 9.76 9.76 6.45
C GLN A 103 9.85 9.40 7.94
N GLY A 104 9.73 8.12 8.29
CA GLY A 104 9.83 7.63 9.67
C GLY A 104 8.62 7.93 10.55
N GLN A 105 7.53 8.42 9.96
CA GLN A 105 6.27 8.69 10.67
C GLN A 105 5.55 7.39 11.03
N LEU A 106 5.61 6.37 10.18
CA LEU A 106 5.07 5.05 10.43
C LEU A 106 6.17 4.00 10.26
N LYS A 107 6.33 3.09 11.22
CA LYS A 107 7.36 2.04 11.16
C LYS A 107 6.75 0.68 11.41
N LEU A 108 7.05 -0.29 10.54
CA LEU A 108 6.75 -1.68 10.84
C LEU A 108 7.60 -2.17 12.02
N PRO A 109 7.06 -3.03 12.88
CA PRO A 109 7.83 -3.67 13.94
C PRO A 109 8.98 -4.52 13.38
N GLN A 110 9.95 -4.82 14.23
CA GLN A 110 11.03 -5.74 13.88
C GLN A 110 10.45 -7.10 13.44
N GLY A 111 11.02 -7.67 12.39
CA GLY A 111 10.58 -8.95 11.83
C GLY A 111 9.49 -8.84 10.75
N TYR A 112 9.03 -7.62 10.43
CA TYR A 112 8.13 -7.38 9.31
C TYR A 112 8.86 -6.70 8.16
N PHE A 113 8.58 -7.14 6.95
CA PHE A 113 9.25 -6.68 5.73
C PHE A 113 8.23 -6.30 4.67
N LEU A 114 8.65 -5.39 3.76
CA LEU A 114 7.88 -4.98 2.60
C LEU A 114 8.47 -5.63 1.35
N VAL A 115 7.63 -6.31 0.61
CA VAL A 115 7.99 -6.91 -0.69
C VAL A 115 7.20 -6.22 -1.78
N PRO A 116 7.85 -5.59 -2.79
CA PRO A 116 7.13 -5.03 -3.93
C PRO A 116 6.36 -6.13 -4.66
N ASP A 117 5.05 -5.93 -4.87
CA ASP A 117 4.17 -6.88 -5.54
C ASP A 117 3.29 -6.13 -6.56
N LEU A 118 3.75 -6.02 -7.79
CA LEU A 118 3.19 -5.22 -8.88
C LEU A 118 2.97 -3.75 -8.45
N PHE A 119 1.76 -3.38 -8.05
CA PHE A 119 1.38 -2.00 -7.72
C PHE A 119 1.22 -1.74 -6.22
N LEU A 120 1.49 -2.73 -5.39
CA LEU A 120 1.37 -2.66 -3.94
C LEU A 120 2.64 -3.21 -3.28
N TYR A 121 2.74 -3.02 -1.97
CA TYR A 121 3.70 -3.74 -1.14
C TYR A 121 2.99 -4.81 -0.33
N ARG A 122 3.46 -6.04 -0.43
CA ARG A 122 3.05 -7.12 0.45
C ARG A 122 3.82 -7.03 1.76
N VAL A 123 3.11 -7.11 2.88
CA VAL A 123 3.72 -7.23 4.21
C VAL A 123 3.98 -8.70 4.50
N VAL A 124 5.20 -9.04 4.96
CA VAL A 124 5.58 -10.41 5.29
C VAL A 124 6.36 -10.46 6.60
N LYS A 125 6.32 -11.60 7.31
CA LYS A 125 7.06 -11.81 8.57
C LYS A 125 8.46 -12.36 8.36
N GLU A 126 8.78 -12.85 7.19
CA GLU A 126 10.06 -13.50 6.92
C GLU A 126 10.82 -12.75 5.83
N SER A 127 12.12 -12.58 6.04
CA SER A 127 13.03 -12.04 5.03
C SER A 127 13.42 -13.12 4.02
N LYS A 128 12.41 -13.68 3.32
CA LYS A 128 12.62 -14.63 2.24
C LYS A 128 12.13 -14.08 0.92
N TYR A 129 12.65 -14.60 -0.17
CA TYR A 129 12.14 -14.27 -1.50
C TYR A 129 10.66 -14.65 -1.63
N ILE A 130 9.84 -13.71 -2.07
CA ILE A 130 8.42 -13.89 -2.36
C ILE A 130 8.21 -13.69 -3.87
N PRO A 131 7.80 -14.73 -4.62
CA PRO A 131 7.50 -14.56 -6.03
C PRO A 131 6.26 -13.68 -6.23
N ALA A 132 6.26 -12.89 -7.29
CA ALA A 132 5.06 -12.20 -7.78
C ALA A 132 4.71 -12.71 -9.19
N PRO A 133 3.46 -12.57 -9.64
CA PRO A 133 3.09 -12.84 -11.02
C PRO A 133 3.90 -12.02 -12.00
N GLU A 134 4.13 -12.55 -13.19
CA GLU A 134 4.70 -11.76 -14.28
C GLU A 134 3.75 -10.63 -14.69
N PRO A 135 4.27 -9.48 -15.16
CA PRO A 135 3.46 -8.32 -15.49
C PRO A 135 2.71 -8.46 -16.84
N ASN A 136 1.88 -9.49 -16.97
CA ASN A 136 1.15 -9.86 -18.20
C ASN A 136 -0.10 -9.00 -18.47
N PHE A 137 -0.19 -7.82 -17.86
CA PHE A 137 -1.29 -6.88 -18.10
C PHE A 137 -0.96 -5.93 -19.26
N LYS A 138 -2.01 -5.42 -19.89
CA LYS A 138 -1.92 -4.35 -20.89
C LYS A 138 -2.46 -3.06 -20.29
N ILE A 139 -1.71 -1.98 -20.47
CA ILE A 139 -2.14 -0.65 -20.05
C ILE A 139 -2.72 0.07 -21.28
N ARG A 140 -3.96 0.51 -21.18
CA ARG A 140 -4.54 1.38 -22.20
C ARG A 140 -4.01 2.79 -21.98
N MET A 141 -3.18 3.25 -22.91
CA MET A 141 -2.67 4.61 -22.89
C MET A 141 -3.70 5.54 -23.54
N PRO A 142 -4.10 6.65 -22.88
CA PRO A 142 -4.91 7.67 -23.52
C PRO A 142 -4.08 8.42 -24.58
N GLU A 143 -4.77 8.98 -25.60
CA GLU A 143 -4.14 9.76 -26.65
C GLU A 143 -3.57 11.08 -26.10
N GLU A 144 -4.32 11.73 -25.21
CA GLU A 144 -3.87 12.93 -24.50
C GLU A 144 -3.23 12.56 -23.16
N LYS A 145 -2.00 13.04 -22.96
CA LYS A 145 -1.22 12.84 -21.76
C LYS A 145 -1.23 14.10 -20.91
N ASP A 146 -2.25 14.26 -20.10
CA ASP A 146 -2.26 15.30 -19.08
C ASP A 146 -1.35 14.94 -17.89
N LYS A 147 -1.20 15.88 -16.97
CA LYS A 147 -0.35 15.68 -15.77
C LYS A 147 -0.79 14.46 -14.93
N TYR A 148 -2.09 14.16 -14.89
CA TYR A 148 -2.61 13.03 -14.12
C TYR A 148 -2.22 11.69 -14.76
N VAL A 149 -2.34 11.59 -16.07
CA VAL A 149 -1.90 10.41 -16.84
C VAL A 149 -0.41 10.17 -16.68
N LEU A 150 0.40 11.24 -16.79
CA LEU A 150 1.86 11.14 -16.61
C LEU A 150 2.24 10.68 -15.20
N ASN A 151 1.54 11.15 -14.17
CA ASN A 151 1.77 10.70 -12.80
C ASN A 151 1.45 9.21 -12.62
N ILE A 152 0.35 8.73 -13.20
CA ILE A 152 -0.01 7.31 -13.16
C ILE A 152 1.02 6.45 -13.91
N GLN A 153 1.46 6.89 -15.08
CA GLN A 153 2.51 6.19 -15.82
C GLN A 153 3.80 6.08 -15.02
N SER A 154 4.25 7.20 -14.44
CA SER A 154 5.43 7.24 -13.57
C SER A 154 5.29 6.33 -12.35
N PHE A 155 4.11 6.34 -11.72
CA PHE A 155 3.80 5.46 -10.59
C PHE A 155 3.91 3.97 -10.98
N VAL A 156 3.27 3.57 -12.07
CA VAL A 156 3.30 2.17 -12.55
C VAL A 156 4.73 1.75 -12.89
N ALA A 157 5.46 2.55 -13.66
CA ALA A 157 6.85 2.28 -14.04
C ALA A 157 7.77 2.18 -12.81
N SER A 158 7.58 3.07 -11.82
CA SER A 158 8.33 3.04 -10.56
C SER A 158 8.08 1.74 -9.78
N MET A 159 6.84 1.29 -9.67
CA MET A 159 6.51 0.05 -8.95
C MET A 159 7.06 -1.19 -9.67
N LEU A 160 6.99 -1.24 -11.00
CA LEU A 160 7.62 -2.31 -11.78
C LEU A 160 9.15 -2.30 -11.61
N SER A 161 9.78 -1.11 -11.57
CA SER A 161 11.23 -0.96 -11.29
C SER A 161 11.59 -1.49 -9.90
N ARG A 162 10.81 -1.15 -8.87
CA ARG A 162 11.03 -1.65 -7.51
C ARG A 162 10.94 -3.17 -7.46
N ARG A 163 9.99 -3.75 -8.19
CA ARG A 163 9.88 -5.21 -8.28
C ARG A 163 11.06 -5.81 -9.03
N ALA A 164 11.47 -5.25 -10.16
CA ALA A 164 12.62 -5.72 -10.91
C ALA A 164 13.91 -5.70 -10.08
N LEU A 165 14.15 -4.61 -9.32
CA LEU A 165 15.28 -4.52 -8.40
C LEU A 165 15.21 -5.58 -7.30
N TYR A 166 14.04 -5.85 -6.74
CA TYR A 166 13.84 -6.92 -5.75
C TYR A 166 14.19 -8.29 -6.34
N GLU A 167 13.76 -8.60 -7.57
CA GLU A 167 14.12 -9.84 -8.25
C GLU A 167 15.64 -9.95 -8.41
N LEU A 168 16.29 -8.88 -8.89
CA LEU A 168 17.73 -8.84 -9.10
C LEU A 168 18.51 -9.03 -7.78
N GLN A 169 18.11 -8.35 -6.72
CA GLN A 169 18.72 -8.46 -5.39
C GLN A 169 18.60 -9.86 -4.78
N ASN A 170 17.58 -10.60 -5.18
CA ASN A 170 17.36 -11.97 -4.72
C ASN A 170 17.94 -13.05 -5.66
N GLY A 171 18.73 -12.66 -6.69
CA GLY A 171 19.40 -13.58 -7.59
C GLY A 171 18.55 -14.11 -8.75
N TYR A 172 17.50 -13.39 -9.15
CA TYR A 172 16.62 -13.74 -10.27
C TYR A 172 16.73 -12.74 -11.44
N PRO A 173 17.88 -12.64 -12.11
CA PRO A 173 18.09 -11.65 -13.18
C PRO A 173 17.15 -11.85 -14.38
N ASP A 174 16.80 -13.09 -14.73
CA ASP A 174 15.87 -13.35 -15.84
C ASP A 174 14.47 -12.81 -15.54
N ARG A 175 14.01 -12.94 -14.30
CA ARG A 175 12.75 -12.34 -13.87
C ARG A 175 12.82 -10.83 -13.83
N ALA A 176 13.91 -10.26 -13.32
CA ALA A 176 14.14 -8.81 -13.34
C ALA A 176 14.08 -8.25 -14.76
N LYS A 177 14.65 -8.98 -15.73
CA LYS A 177 14.64 -8.62 -17.15
C LYS A 177 13.23 -8.52 -17.71
N VAL A 178 12.33 -9.45 -17.39
CA VAL A 178 10.92 -9.40 -17.83
C VAL A 178 10.23 -8.08 -17.40
N TYR A 179 10.44 -7.65 -16.15
CA TYR A 179 9.91 -6.37 -15.68
C TYR A 179 10.57 -5.17 -16.35
N ALA A 180 11.89 -5.20 -16.54
CA ALA A 180 12.63 -4.13 -17.19
C ALA A 180 12.22 -3.96 -18.66
N GLU A 181 12.07 -5.05 -19.41
CA GLU A 181 11.58 -5.06 -20.80
C GLU A 181 10.17 -4.47 -20.89
N LYS A 182 9.29 -4.82 -19.97
CA LYS A 182 7.94 -4.25 -19.92
C LYS A 182 7.96 -2.75 -19.66
N ILE A 183 8.83 -2.27 -18.76
CA ILE A 183 8.95 -0.84 -18.49
C ILE A 183 9.40 -0.10 -19.77
N VAL A 184 10.42 -0.60 -20.46
CA VAL A 184 10.93 0.03 -21.70
C VAL A 184 9.88 0.02 -22.80
N SER A 185 9.11 -1.09 -22.92
CA SER A 185 8.05 -1.22 -23.91
C SER A 185 6.86 -0.27 -23.64
N ASP A 186 6.38 -0.23 -22.41
CA ASP A 186 5.15 0.48 -22.08
C ASP A 186 5.39 1.95 -21.67
N PHE A 187 6.59 2.26 -21.17
CA PHE A 187 6.97 3.57 -20.64
C PHE A 187 8.34 4.02 -21.16
N PRO A 188 8.50 4.27 -22.49
CA PRO A 188 9.80 4.55 -23.08
C PRO A 188 10.49 5.81 -22.52
N ASP A 189 9.72 6.75 -21.99
CA ASP A 189 10.24 7.99 -21.38
C ASP A 189 10.69 7.80 -19.91
N TYR A 190 10.49 6.62 -19.33
CA TYR A 190 10.90 6.33 -17.96
C TYR A 190 12.37 5.90 -17.89
N GLY A 191 13.18 6.66 -17.14
CA GLY A 191 14.59 6.32 -16.92
C GLY A 191 14.77 5.10 -16.02
N LEU A 192 15.27 4.00 -16.56
CA LEU A 192 15.58 2.82 -15.76
C LEU A 192 16.72 3.10 -14.78
N PRO A 193 16.66 2.59 -13.55
CA PRO A 193 17.80 2.54 -12.64
C PRO A 193 19.00 1.83 -13.29
N PRO A 194 20.26 2.25 -13.00
CA PRO A 194 21.46 1.71 -13.65
C PRO A 194 21.56 0.19 -13.63
N GLY A 195 21.28 -0.45 -12.49
CA GLY A 195 21.32 -1.91 -12.37
C GLY A 195 20.28 -2.65 -13.23
N LEU A 196 19.16 -2.01 -13.59
CA LEU A 196 18.17 -2.59 -14.51
C LEU A 196 18.52 -2.30 -15.97
N ALA A 197 19.13 -1.16 -16.25
CA ALA A 197 19.60 -0.85 -17.61
C ALA A 197 20.71 -1.83 -18.06
N ASP A 198 21.53 -2.30 -17.13
CA ASP A 198 22.64 -3.22 -17.44
C ASP A 198 22.18 -4.64 -17.82
N ILE A 199 21.09 -5.13 -17.25
CA ILE A 199 20.56 -6.47 -17.58
C ILE A 199 19.83 -6.52 -18.93
N LEU A 200 19.60 -5.37 -19.57
CA LEU A 200 19.02 -5.28 -20.92
C LEU A 200 20.06 -5.25 -22.04
N LYS A 201 21.35 -5.11 -21.69
CA LYS A 201 22.48 -5.15 -22.64
C LYS A 201 22.85 -6.59 -22.98
#